data_935f98887b5953e25351bf572b0dd7e6
#
_entry.id   935f98887b5953e25351bf572b0dd7e6
#
_cell.length_a   1.000
_cell.length_b   1.000
_cell.length_c   1.000
_cell.angle_alpha   90.00
_cell.angle_beta   90.00
_cell.angle_gamma   90.00
#
_symmetry.space_group_name_H-M   'P 1'
#
loop_
_entity.id
_entity.type
_entity.pdbx_description
1 polymer ?
#
loop_
_entity_poly.entity_id
_entity_poly.type
_entity_poly.pdbx_seq_one_letter_code
_entity_poly.pdbx_strand_id
1 'polypeptide(L)'
;SDLMSLDDILKLTKAGFADSTVAKMVQERRCACDASVTSLVALKADGVPEPVLQAVSLHALPPNRQVNLQIQFDFEGLGGDQQISTQARQGYLYLIIPDGDRDRVFFGNMRTLLSGRWQRDTLTDNTDLLLPKKVRRLSFSARVPLKTHGAKRALVFTSTRPDIYTISDIPEADRQGAMEFVFDYPASSLRQDWSLQGLHRQD
;
A
#
# COMPACT_ATOMS: atom_id res chain seq x y z
N SER A 1 -13.95 3.33 9.83
CA SER A 1 -15.09 2.42 9.67
C SER A 1 -14.66 1.29 8.78
N ASP A 2 -14.78 0.08 9.27
CA ASP A 2 -14.34 -1.10 8.54
C ASP A 2 -15.24 -1.33 7.32
N LEU A 3 -14.63 -1.56 6.18
CA LEU A 3 -15.30 -1.97 4.96
C LEU A 3 -16.01 -3.31 5.21
N MET A 4 -17.19 -3.47 4.64
CA MET A 4 -17.89 -4.74 4.68
C MET A 4 -17.35 -5.69 3.61
N SER A 5 -17.24 -6.96 3.94
CA SER A 5 -17.00 -8.03 2.98
C SER A 5 -18.32 -8.66 2.50
N LEU A 6 -18.27 -9.47 1.44
CA LEU A 6 -19.41 -10.30 1.04
C LEU A 6 -19.86 -11.25 2.15
N ASP A 7 -18.90 -11.82 2.87
CA ASP A 7 -19.18 -12.72 3.99
C ASP A 7 -19.92 -12.00 5.13
N ASP A 8 -19.59 -10.74 5.41
CA ASP A 8 -20.33 -9.94 6.38
C ASP A 8 -21.79 -9.71 5.97
N ILE A 9 -22.00 -9.41 4.69
CA ILE A 9 -23.37 -9.23 4.14
C ILE A 9 -24.17 -10.52 4.26
N LEU A 10 -23.58 -11.66 3.88
CA LEU A 10 -24.22 -12.96 3.98
C LEU A 10 -24.52 -13.35 5.43
N LYS A 11 -23.58 -13.10 6.36
CA LYS A 11 -23.77 -13.35 7.79
C LYS A 11 -24.90 -12.52 8.36
N LEU A 12 -24.97 -11.22 8.05
CA LEU A 12 -26.05 -10.34 8.52
C LEU A 12 -27.41 -10.76 7.95
N THR A 13 -27.45 -11.10 6.67
CA THR A 13 -28.68 -11.60 6.02
C THR A 13 -29.16 -12.91 6.65
N LYS A 14 -28.26 -13.88 6.86
CA LYS A 14 -28.58 -15.16 7.49
C LYS A 14 -28.97 -15.01 8.97
N ALA A 15 -28.43 -14.03 9.66
CA ALA A 15 -28.77 -13.72 11.05
C ALA A 15 -30.15 -13.02 11.19
N GLY A 16 -30.84 -12.72 10.09
CA GLY A 16 -32.17 -12.14 10.09
C GLY A 16 -32.23 -10.64 10.36
N PHE A 17 -31.13 -9.92 10.11
CA PHE A 17 -31.18 -8.46 10.16
C PHE A 17 -32.13 -7.93 9.08
N ALA A 18 -32.86 -6.84 9.41
CA ALA A 18 -33.75 -6.22 8.44
C ALA A 18 -32.98 -5.77 7.19
N ASP A 19 -33.55 -6.02 6.00
CA ASP A 19 -32.93 -5.71 4.70
C ASP A 19 -32.50 -4.25 4.59
N SER A 20 -33.35 -3.34 5.09
CA SER A 20 -33.05 -1.91 5.12
C SER A 20 -31.85 -1.57 6.01
N THR A 21 -31.66 -2.31 7.09
CA THR A 21 -30.51 -2.14 8.00
C THR A 21 -29.22 -2.58 7.30
N VAL A 22 -29.22 -3.75 6.67
CA VAL A 22 -28.07 -4.27 5.95
C VAL A 22 -27.72 -3.35 4.77
N ALA A 23 -28.72 -2.93 3.99
CA ALA A 23 -28.53 -1.99 2.89
C ALA A 23 -27.91 -0.67 3.36
N LYS A 24 -28.40 -0.10 4.47
CA LYS A 24 -27.84 1.11 5.06
C LYS A 24 -26.39 0.92 5.52
N MET A 25 -26.06 -0.22 6.12
CA MET A 25 -24.68 -0.55 6.50
C MET A 25 -23.76 -0.61 5.29
N VAL A 26 -24.20 -1.23 4.18
CA VAL A 26 -23.45 -1.26 2.92
C VAL A 26 -23.25 0.16 2.37
N GLN A 27 -24.27 1.00 2.43
CA GLN A 27 -24.20 2.38 1.98
C GLN A 27 -23.21 3.21 2.81
N GLU A 28 -23.22 3.08 4.12
CA GLU A 28 -22.38 3.87 5.03
C GLU A 28 -20.92 3.37 5.08
N ARG A 29 -20.73 2.05 5.10
CA ARG A 29 -19.39 1.44 5.23
C ARG A 29 -18.76 1.10 3.91
N ARG A 30 -19.55 0.98 2.85
CA ARG A 30 -19.19 0.44 1.54
C ARG A 30 -18.85 -1.05 1.60
N CYS A 31 -18.81 -1.71 0.45
CA CYS A 31 -18.49 -3.13 0.34
C CYS A 31 -17.20 -3.31 -0.47
N ALA A 32 -16.24 -4.01 0.11
CA ALA A 32 -15.10 -4.55 -0.61
C ALA A 32 -15.53 -5.81 -1.38
N CYS A 33 -16.32 -5.63 -2.44
CA CYS A 33 -16.94 -6.72 -3.19
C CYS A 33 -17.03 -6.41 -4.68
N ASP A 34 -17.20 -7.47 -5.47
CA ASP A 34 -17.44 -7.36 -6.89
C ASP A 34 -18.94 -7.18 -7.16
N ALA A 35 -19.32 -6.09 -7.81
CA ALA A 35 -20.70 -5.79 -8.22
C ALA A 35 -20.95 -6.12 -9.71
N SER A 36 -20.17 -7.03 -10.30
CA SER A 36 -20.47 -7.55 -11.64
C SER A 36 -21.82 -8.27 -11.66
N VAL A 37 -22.42 -8.34 -12.84
CA VAL A 37 -23.71 -9.03 -13.01
C VAL A 37 -23.63 -10.47 -12.49
N THR A 38 -22.54 -11.18 -12.76
CA THR A 38 -22.33 -12.55 -12.30
C THR A 38 -22.31 -12.64 -10.77
N SER A 39 -21.61 -11.71 -10.10
CA SER A 39 -21.54 -11.67 -8.64
C SER A 39 -22.90 -11.32 -8.02
N LEU A 40 -23.64 -10.37 -8.59
CA LEU A 40 -24.97 -10.01 -8.10
C LEU A 40 -25.97 -11.15 -8.27
N VAL A 41 -25.91 -11.91 -9.37
CA VAL A 41 -26.73 -13.10 -9.59
C VAL A 41 -26.40 -14.18 -8.55
N ALA A 42 -25.14 -14.41 -8.27
CA ALA A 42 -24.71 -15.37 -7.24
C ALA A 42 -25.24 -14.93 -5.84
N LEU A 43 -25.09 -13.67 -5.47
CA LEU A 43 -25.61 -13.13 -4.21
C LEU A 43 -27.14 -13.29 -4.09
N LYS A 44 -27.85 -13.08 -5.20
CA LYS A 44 -29.31 -13.31 -5.25
C LYS A 44 -29.65 -14.77 -5.00
N ALA A 45 -28.91 -15.70 -5.62
CA ALA A 45 -29.07 -17.12 -5.42
C ALA A 45 -28.77 -17.56 -3.97
N ASP A 46 -27.82 -16.86 -3.30
CA ASP A 46 -27.49 -17.09 -1.89
C ASP A 46 -28.47 -16.45 -0.91
N GLY A 47 -29.56 -15.85 -1.42
CA GLY A 47 -30.65 -15.31 -0.63
C GLY A 47 -30.49 -13.86 -0.19
N VAL A 48 -29.57 -13.10 -0.79
CA VAL A 48 -29.41 -11.67 -0.49
C VAL A 48 -30.61 -10.89 -1.06
N PRO A 49 -31.31 -10.10 -0.21
CA PRO A 49 -32.50 -9.38 -0.63
C PRO A 49 -32.21 -8.24 -1.62
N GLU A 50 -33.22 -7.90 -2.42
CA GLU A 50 -33.09 -6.87 -3.47
C GLU A 50 -32.57 -5.51 -2.97
N PRO A 51 -33.05 -4.94 -1.83
CA PRO A 51 -32.52 -3.67 -1.34
C PRO A 51 -31.02 -3.72 -1.02
N VAL A 52 -30.53 -4.87 -0.53
CA VAL A 52 -29.12 -5.08 -0.24
C VAL A 52 -28.31 -5.21 -1.51
N LEU A 53 -28.81 -5.94 -2.53
CA LEU A 53 -28.19 -6.05 -3.84
C LEU A 53 -28.06 -4.69 -4.52
N GLN A 54 -29.09 -3.86 -4.42
CA GLN A 54 -29.06 -2.49 -4.94
C GLN A 54 -27.99 -1.66 -4.23
N ALA A 55 -27.90 -1.75 -2.90
CA ALA A 55 -26.87 -1.06 -2.14
C ALA A 55 -25.46 -1.55 -2.54
N VAL A 56 -25.26 -2.85 -2.72
CA VAL A 56 -24.00 -3.41 -3.21
C VAL A 56 -23.66 -2.86 -4.61
N SER A 57 -24.63 -2.85 -5.54
CA SER A 57 -24.39 -2.37 -6.90
C SER A 57 -23.92 -0.90 -6.96
N LEU A 58 -24.44 -0.08 -6.04
CA LEU A 58 -24.13 1.36 -5.99
C LEU A 58 -22.90 1.71 -5.16
N HIS A 59 -22.58 0.92 -4.13
CA HIS A 59 -21.57 1.24 -3.13
C HIS A 59 -20.42 0.25 -3.05
N ALA A 60 -20.40 -0.76 -3.94
CA ALA A 60 -19.28 -1.66 -4.02
C ALA A 60 -18.01 -0.94 -4.48
N LEU A 61 -16.91 -1.32 -3.90
CA LEU A 61 -15.59 -0.91 -4.33
C LEU A 61 -14.98 -2.08 -5.12
N PRO A 62 -14.97 -2.00 -6.44
CA PRO A 62 -14.54 -3.12 -7.27
C PRO A 62 -13.07 -3.46 -7.04
N PRO A 63 -12.67 -4.72 -7.22
CA PRO A 63 -11.27 -5.11 -7.29
C PRO A 63 -10.57 -4.43 -8.49
N ASN A 64 -9.26 -4.53 -8.55
CA ASN A 64 -8.41 -3.95 -9.61
C ASN A 64 -8.31 -2.41 -9.64
N ARG A 65 -8.58 -1.73 -8.54
CA ARG A 65 -8.24 -0.32 -8.43
C ARG A 65 -6.73 -0.16 -8.27
N GLN A 66 -6.22 0.92 -8.86
CA GLN A 66 -4.83 1.30 -8.61
C GLN A 66 -4.73 2.04 -7.29
N VAL A 67 -3.80 1.60 -6.46
CA VAL A 67 -3.37 2.36 -5.28
C VAL A 67 -2.19 3.22 -5.66
N ASN A 68 -2.27 4.50 -5.36
CA ASN A 68 -1.11 5.39 -5.48
C ASN A 68 -0.37 5.38 -4.15
N LEU A 69 0.84 4.83 -4.17
CA LEU A 69 1.74 4.87 -3.04
C LEU A 69 2.75 6.00 -3.28
N GLN A 70 2.80 6.94 -2.36
CA GLN A 70 3.85 7.96 -2.33
C GLN A 70 4.84 7.57 -1.26
N ILE A 71 6.09 7.35 -1.67
CA ILE A 71 7.15 6.86 -0.79
C ILE A 71 8.21 7.94 -0.73
N GLN A 72 8.61 8.28 0.49
CA GLN A 72 9.67 9.25 0.77
C GLN A 72 10.77 8.57 1.54
N PHE A 73 12.01 8.80 1.14
CA PHE A 73 13.20 8.37 1.85
C PHE A 73 13.97 9.59 2.31
N ASP A 74 14.26 9.65 3.58
CA ASP A 74 15.11 10.67 4.17
C ASP A 74 16.48 10.07 4.45
N PHE A 75 17.53 10.66 3.87
CA PHE A 75 18.91 10.32 4.14
C PHE A 75 19.53 11.40 5.01
N GLU A 76 19.86 11.06 6.24
CA GLU A 76 20.59 11.95 7.12
C GLU A 76 22.09 11.87 6.84
N GLY A 77 22.74 13.03 6.68
CA GLY A 77 24.18 13.14 6.52
C GLY A 77 24.78 14.09 7.56
N LEU A 78 25.81 13.69 8.22
CA LEU A 78 26.65 14.58 9.04
C LEU A 78 27.52 15.43 8.10
N GLY A 79 27.15 16.72 7.97
CA GLY A 79 27.98 17.73 7.30
C GLY A 79 28.19 17.53 5.80
N GLY A 80 27.53 18.36 5.00
CA GLY A 80 27.73 18.61 3.57
C GLY A 80 28.27 17.46 2.72
N ASP A 81 27.54 17.00 1.74
CA ASP A 81 27.96 16.05 0.70
C ASP A 81 28.41 14.63 1.16
N GLN A 82 27.75 14.06 2.13
CA GLN A 82 27.91 12.62 2.30
C GLN A 82 27.41 11.92 1.05
N GLN A 83 28.36 11.35 0.34
CA GLN A 83 28.13 10.48 -0.78
C GLN A 83 27.34 9.29 -0.24
N ILE A 84 26.11 9.12 -0.73
CA ILE A 84 25.41 7.84 -0.61
C ILE A 84 26.43 6.76 -0.96
N SER A 85 26.63 5.79 -0.06
CA SER A 85 27.72 4.81 -0.21
C SER A 85 27.71 4.19 -1.61
N THR A 86 28.89 3.87 -2.13
CA THR A 86 29.01 3.26 -3.46
C THR A 86 28.17 1.98 -3.57
N GLN A 87 28.01 1.23 -2.46
CA GLN A 87 27.17 0.05 -2.40
C GLN A 87 25.69 0.38 -2.53
N ALA A 88 25.20 1.43 -1.87
CA ALA A 88 23.81 1.85 -2.00
C ALA A 88 23.50 2.35 -3.43
N ARG A 89 24.47 2.95 -4.12
CA ARG A 89 24.30 3.37 -5.52
C ARG A 89 24.26 2.20 -6.52
N GLN A 90 24.80 1.07 -6.16
CA GLN A 90 24.82 -0.14 -6.99
C GLN A 90 23.63 -1.06 -6.71
N GLY A 91 22.83 -0.75 -5.71
CA GLY A 91 21.69 -1.55 -5.30
C GLY A 91 20.40 -1.22 -6.04
N TYR A 92 19.39 -1.90 -5.62
CA TYR A 92 18.02 -1.80 -6.13
C TYR A 92 17.08 -1.51 -4.98
N LEU A 93 16.06 -0.70 -5.25
CA LEU A 93 14.95 -0.45 -4.34
C LEU A 93 13.78 -1.33 -4.73
N TYR A 94 13.23 -2.02 -3.78
CA TYR A 94 12.08 -2.88 -3.93
C TYR A 94 10.89 -2.40 -3.11
N LEU A 95 9.71 -2.51 -3.69
CA LEU A 95 8.43 -2.46 -3.02
C LEU A 95 7.68 -3.74 -3.37
N ILE A 96 7.38 -4.57 -2.38
CA ILE A 96 6.64 -5.83 -2.57
C ILE A 96 5.34 -5.76 -1.77
N ILE A 97 4.23 -6.06 -2.44
CA ILE A 97 2.90 -6.14 -1.83
C ILE A 97 2.30 -7.50 -2.18
N PRO A 98 2.11 -8.39 -1.20
CA PRO A 98 1.36 -9.62 -1.41
C PRO A 98 -0.08 -9.31 -1.81
N ASP A 99 -0.58 -9.96 -2.85
CA ASP A 99 -1.90 -9.72 -3.40
C ASP A 99 -2.55 -11.04 -3.86
N GLY A 100 -3.07 -11.80 -2.90
CA GLY A 100 -3.66 -13.11 -3.13
C GLY A 100 -2.59 -14.17 -3.43
N ASP A 101 -2.67 -14.74 -4.62
CA ASP A 101 -1.75 -15.77 -5.12
C ASP A 101 -0.45 -15.21 -5.74
N ARG A 102 -0.31 -13.90 -5.81
CA ARG A 102 0.83 -13.23 -6.43
C ARG A 102 1.32 -12.05 -5.60
N ASP A 103 2.61 -11.86 -5.63
CA ASP A 103 3.22 -10.65 -5.10
C ASP A 103 3.29 -9.58 -6.21
N ARG A 104 2.99 -8.32 -5.83
CA ARG A 104 3.21 -7.16 -6.69
C ARG A 104 4.55 -6.58 -6.37
N VAL A 105 5.44 -6.60 -7.34
CA VAL A 105 6.81 -6.16 -7.17
C VAL A 105 7.08 -4.92 -8.00
N PHE A 106 7.58 -3.88 -7.34
CA PHE A 106 8.12 -2.68 -7.97
C PHE A 106 9.60 -2.62 -7.67
N PHE A 107 10.35 -2.29 -8.68
CA PHE A 107 11.78 -2.39 -8.68
C PHE A 107 12.38 -1.14 -9.32
N GLY A 108 13.36 -0.56 -8.67
CA GLY A 108 14.07 0.61 -9.16
C GLY A 108 15.58 0.46 -8.97
N ASN A 109 16.35 0.74 -10.01
CA ASN A 109 17.80 0.82 -9.92
C ASN A 109 18.17 2.11 -9.18
N MET A 110 18.90 2.01 -8.07
CA MET A 110 19.27 3.15 -7.23
C MET A 110 20.10 4.19 -7.99
N ARG A 111 20.94 3.79 -8.91
CA ARG A 111 21.71 4.74 -9.74
C ARG A 111 20.79 5.62 -10.58
N THR A 112 19.75 5.03 -11.19
CA THR A 112 18.75 5.75 -11.96
C THR A 112 17.88 6.64 -11.05
N LEU A 113 17.48 6.12 -9.89
CA LEU A 113 16.68 6.83 -8.92
C LEU A 113 17.41 8.07 -8.39
N LEU A 114 18.72 7.96 -8.18
CA LEU A 114 19.55 9.05 -7.67
C LEU A 114 19.99 10.04 -8.76
N SER A 115 19.89 9.71 -10.05
CA SER A 115 20.43 10.51 -11.15
C SER A 115 19.56 11.68 -11.64
N GLY A 116 18.38 11.95 -11.05
CA GLY A 116 17.71 13.22 -11.30
C GLY A 116 16.29 13.22 -11.83
N ARG A 117 15.66 12.06 -12.09
CA ARG A 117 14.24 11.97 -12.45
C ARG A 117 13.29 11.98 -11.23
N TRP A 118 13.83 11.88 -10.03
CA TRP A 118 13.12 11.85 -8.78
C TRP A 118 13.17 13.22 -8.12
N GLN A 119 12.08 13.66 -7.55
CA GLN A 119 12.07 14.89 -6.78
C GLN A 119 13.06 14.76 -5.62
N ARG A 120 14.05 15.64 -5.61
CA ARG A 120 15.04 15.73 -4.55
C ARG A 120 14.76 17.02 -3.79
N ASP A 121 14.34 16.89 -2.58
CA ASP A 121 14.25 18.02 -1.68
C ASP A 121 15.39 17.93 -0.67
N THR A 122 16.14 19.01 -0.55
CA THR A 122 17.12 19.14 0.54
C THR A 122 16.45 19.91 1.66
N LEU A 123 16.19 19.25 2.76
CA LEU A 123 15.64 19.87 3.95
C LEU A 123 16.78 20.17 4.92
N THR A 124 16.71 21.32 5.58
CA THR A 124 17.60 21.66 6.70
C THR A 124 16.81 21.39 7.97
N ASP A 125 17.24 20.43 8.74
CA ASP A 125 16.70 20.21 10.08
C ASP A 125 17.39 21.16 11.05
N ASN A 126 16.66 22.17 11.53
CA ASN A 126 17.14 23.19 12.45
C ASN A 126 16.81 22.85 13.92
N THR A 127 16.44 21.62 14.23
CA THR A 127 16.16 21.20 15.61
C THR A 127 17.40 21.25 16.49
N ASP A 128 18.60 21.15 15.90
CA ASP A 128 19.86 21.40 16.57
C ASP A 128 20.46 22.71 16.05
N LEU A 129 20.35 23.77 16.85
CA LEU A 129 20.85 25.10 16.51
C LEU A 129 22.38 25.16 16.34
N LEU A 130 23.11 24.21 16.86
CA LEU A 130 24.58 24.17 16.83
C LEU A 130 25.12 23.38 15.62
N LEU A 131 24.38 22.43 15.10
CA LEU A 131 24.78 21.60 13.96
C LEU A 131 23.56 21.29 13.08
N PRO A 132 23.20 22.19 12.15
CA PRO A 132 22.09 21.94 11.23
C PRO A 132 22.39 20.72 10.38
N LYS A 133 21.56 19.67 10.50
CA LYS A 133 21.64 18.48 9.67
C LYS A 133 20.99 18.73 8.32
N LYS A 134 21.69 18.40 7.26
CA LYS A 134 21.10 18.39 5.92
C LYS A 134 20.49 17.01 5.66
N VAL A 135 19.19 16.97 5.46
CA VAL A 135 18.45 15.78 5.10
C VAL A 135 18.16 15.83 3.60
N ARG A 136 18.54 14.79 2.87
CA ARG A 136 18.14 14.62 1.46
C ARG A 136 16.90 13.74 1.42
N ARG A 137 15.83 14.28 0.87
CA ARG A 137 14.57 13.55 0.66
C ARG A 137 14.42 13.11 -0.78
N LEU A 138 14.17 11.83 -0.98
CA LEU A 138 13.78 11.26 -2.25
C LEU A 138 12.30 10.85 -2.16
N SER A 139 11.50 11.36 -3.07
CA SER A 139 10.08 10.99 -3.16
C SER A 139 9.81 10.29 -4.47
N PHE A 140 9.04 9.21 -4.43
CA PHE A 140 8.52 8.58 -5.63
C PHE A 140 7.09 8.12 -5.44
N SER A 141 6.36 8.03 -6.56
CA SER A 141 5.00 7.53 -6.59
C SER A 141 4.97 6.21 -7.35
N ALA A 142 4.37 5.19 -6.75
CA ALA A 142 4.10 3.91 -7.40
C ALA A 142 2.59 3.73 -7.55
N ARG A 143 2.14 3.35 -8.75
CA ARG A 143 0.75 2.94 -9.00
C ARG A 143 0.69 1.43 -8.99
N VAL A 144 -0.01 0.89 -8.01
CA VAL A 144 -0.07 -0.56 -7.78
C VAL A 144 -1.49 -1.05 -8.04
N PRO A 145 -1.73 -1.87 -9.06
CA PRO A 145 -3.00 -2.54 -9.24
C PRO A 145 -3.09 -3.70 -8.24
N LEU A 146 -4.04 -3.64 -7.31
CA LEU A 146 -4.33 -4.72 -6.38
C LEU A 146 -5.61 -5.46 -6.80
N LYS A 147 -5.59 -6.79 -6.76
CA LYS A 147 -6.69 -7.65 -7.18
C LYS A 147 -7.55 -8.14 -6.02
N THR A 148 -6.97 -8.26 -4.84
CA THR A 148 -7.68 -8.76 -3.68
C THR A 148 -7.95 -7.66 -2.66
N HIS A 149 -9.07 -7.78 -1.95
CA HIS A 149 -9.46 -6.86 -0.89
C HIS A 149 -8.88 -7.28 0.47
N GLY A 150 -8.93 -6.37 1.43
CA GLY A 150 -8.54 -6.62 2.81
C GLY A 150 -7.22 -5.95 3.19
N ALA A 151 -6.70 -6.37 4.34
CA ALA A 151 -5.43 -5.87 4.85
C ALA A 151 -4.27 -6.25 3.91
N LYS A 152 -3.44 -5.27 3.58
CA LYS A 152 -2.25 -5.42 2.74
C LYS A 152 -1.00 -5.05 3.52
N ARG A 153 0.07 -5.74 3.19
CA ARG A 153 1.41 -5.44 3.70
C ARG A 153 2.27 -4.97 2.54
N ALA A 154 2.89 -3.82 2.68
CA ALA A 154 3.91 -3.37 1.74
C ALA A 154 5.28 -3.46 2.42
N LEU A 155 6.20 -4.18 1.79
CA LEU A 155 7.58 -4.27 2.20
C LEU A 155 8.43 -3.38 1.30
N VAL A 156 9.20 -2.48 1.89
CA VAL A 156 10.14 -1.62 1.18
C VAL A 156 11.54 -1.90 1.70
N PHE A 157 12.45 -2.23 0.82
CA PHE A 157 13.83 -2.56 1.17
C PHE A 157 14.79 -2.28 0.00
N THR A 158 16.07 -2.27 0.31
CA THR A 158 17.15 -2.22 -0.68
C THR A 158 17.86 -3.56 -0.74
N SER A 159 18.29 -3.95 -1.92
CA SER A 159 19.05 -5.17 -2.15
C SER A 159 20.12 -4.95 -3.21
N THR A 160 21.19 -5.74 -3.15
CA THR A 160 22.17 -5.83 -4.24
C THR A 160 21.72 -6.77 -5.37
N ARG A 161 20.67 -7.56 -5.14
CA ARG A 161 20.13 -8.53 -6.08
C ARG A 161 19.08 -7.91 -7.00
N PRO A 162 19.14 -8.15 -8.31
CA PRO A 162 18.17 -7.67 -9.30
C PRO A 162 16.99 -8.63 -9.52
N ASP A 163 16.96 -9.80 -8.87
CA ASP A 163 16.12 -10.95 -9.20
C ASP A 163 15.20 -11.39 -8.06
N ILE A 164 14.65 -10.43 -7.33
CA ILE A 164 13.66 -10.67 -6.25
C ILE A 164 12.27 -10.47 -6.82
N TYR A 165 11.48 -11.55 -6.90
CA TYR A 165 10.14 -11.55 -7.48
C TYR A 165 9.03 -11.84 -6.48
N THR A 166 9.39 -12.43 -5.33
CA THR A 166 8.46 -12.77 -4.26
C THR A 166 9.06 -12.43 -2.89
N ILE A 167 8.21 -12.43 -1.87
CA ILE A 167 8.67 -12.23 -0.48
C ILE A 167 9.68 -13.32 -0.07
N SER A 168 9.49 -14.56 -0.56
CA SER A 168 10.40 -15.66 -0.24
C SER A 168 11.79 -15.51 -0.86
N ASP A 169 11.94 -14.73 -1.92
CA ASP A 169 13.23 -14.50 -2.57
C ASP A 169 14.09 -13.46 -1.83
N ILE A 170 13.51 -12.75 -0.86
CA ILE A 170 14.21 -11.69 -0.13
C ILE A 170 15.31 -12.30 0.73
N PRO A 171 16.59 -11.93 0.54
CA PRO A 171 17.66 -12.36 1.43
C PRO A 171 17.39 -11.96 2.87
N GLU A 172 17.78 -12.78 3.84
CA GLU A 172 17.53 -12.53 5.25
C GLU A 172 18.08 -11.18 5.72
N ALA A 173 19.29 -10.82 5.29
CA ALA A 173 19.89 -9.53 5.62
C ALA A 173 19.08 -8.34 5.10
N ASP A 174 18.52 -8.44 3.88
CA ASP A 174 17.68 -7.40 3.29
C ASP A 174 16.31 -7.34 3.98
N ARG A 175 15.80 -8.48 4.42
CA ARG A 175 14.55 -8.58 5.17
C ARG A 175 14.61 -7.91 6.53
N GLN A 176 15.74 -8.05 7.23
CA GLN A 176 15.97 -7.38 8.52
C GLN A 176 15.97 -5.85 8.39
N GLY A 177 16.44 -5.33 7.27
CA GLY A 177 16.42 -3.89 6.95
C GLY A 177 15.14 -3.41 6.28
N ALA A 178 14.17 -4.30 6.03
CA ALA A 178 12.93 -3.94 5.35
C ALA A 178 11.99 -3.14 6.26
N MET A 179 11.33 -2.15 5.67
CA MET A 179 10.25 -1.41 6.30
C MET A 179 8.92 -2.01 5.89
N GLU A 180 8.04 -2.21 6.85
CA GLU A 180 6.73 -2.80 6.65
C GLU A 180 5.62 -1.78 6.90
N PHE A 181 4.66 -1.74 5.99
CA PHE A 181 3.44 -0.93 6.10
C PHE A 181 2.24 -1.83 5.99
N VAL A 182 1.26 -1.57 6.85
CA VAL A 182 -0.04 -2.24 6.75
C VAL A 182 -1.08 -1.19 6.39
N PHE A 183 -1.91 -1.49 5.41
CA PHE A 183 -3.02 -0.66 5.00
C PHE A 183 -4.19 -1.52 4.55
N ASP A 184 -5.41 -0.99 4.67
CA ASP A 184 -6.60 -1.67 4.19
C ASP A 184 -6.89 -1.29 2.74
N TYR A 185 -7.20 -2.29 1.92
CA TYR A 185 -7.57 -2.08 0.53
C TYR A 185 -8.93 -2.71 0.22
N PRO A 186 -9.84 -1.97 -0.37
CA PRO A 186 -9.80 -0.53 -0.59
C PRO A 186 -9.92 0.23 0.73
N ALA A 187 -9.25 1.38 0.80
CA ALA A 187 -9.35 2.22 1.98
C ALA A 187 -10.75 2.82 2.14
N SER A 188 -11.23 2.93 3.37
CA SER A 188 -12.51 3.55 3.69
C SER A 188 -12.53 5.06 3.46
N SER A 189 -11.36 5.70 3.37
CA SER A 189 -11.19 7.11 3.03
C SER A 189 -10.55 7.27 1.66
N LEU A 190 -11.00 8.28 0.91
CA LEU A 190 -10.51 8.61 -0.44
C LEU A 190 -9.06 9.16 -0.44
N ARG A 191 -8.47 9.42 0.71
CA ARG A 191 -7.10 9.89 0.90
C ARG A 191 -6.52 9.25 2.15
N GLN A 192 -5.58 8.35 1.97
CA GLN A 192 -4.60 8.03 2.99
C GLN A 192 -3.25 8.47 2.43
N ASP A 193 -2.72 9.55 2.98
CA ASP A 193 -1.35 9.96 2.74
C ASP A 193 -0.47 9.17 3.70
N TRP A 194 0.34 8.27 3.16
CA TRP A 194 1.34 7.52 3.91
C TRP A 194 2.69 8.17 3.62
N SER A 195 3.32 8.70 4.63
CA SER A 195 4.70 9.15 4.54
C SER A 195 5.61 8.17 5.27
N LEU A 196 6.61 7.68 4.56
CA LEU A 196 7.74 6.94 5.07
C LEU A 196 8.78 7.92 5.57
N GLN A 197 8.94 8.04 6.86
CA GLN A 197 10.06 8.77 7.44
C GLN A 197 11.13 7.77 7.89
N GLY A 198 12.28 7.88 7.27
CA GLY A 198 13.53 7.36 7.79
C GLY A 198 13.89 5.92 7.42
N LEU A 199 14.73 5.74 6.41
CA LEU A 199 15.68 4.64 6.40
C LEU A 199 16.87 5.07 7.26
N HIS A 200 16.82 4.83 8.56
CA HIS A 200 18.01 4.87 9.41
C HIS A 200 18.78 3.59 9.17
N ARG A 201 19.88 3.68 8.44
CA ARG A 201 20.89 2.64 8.48
C ARG A 201 21.70 2.91 9.73
N GLN A 202 21.51 2.12 10.76
CA GLN A 202 22.52 1.98 11.81
C GLN A 202 23.68 1.21 11.18
N ASP A 203 24.83 1.87 11.09
CA ASP A 203 26.12 1.22 10.79
C ASP A 203 26.55 0.33 11.97
#